data_9fd0dfd33077e2519905057e7a665486
#
_entry.id   9fd0dfd33077e2519905057e7a665486
#
_cell.length_a   1.000
_cell.length_b   1.000
_cell.length_c   1.000
_cell.angle_alpha   90.00
_cell.angle_beta   90.00
_cell.angle_gamma   90.00
#
_symmetry.space_group_name_H-M   'P 1'
#
loop_
_entity.id
_entity.type
_entity.pdbx_description
1 polymer ?
#
loop_
_entity_poly.entity_id
_entity_poly.type
_entity_poly.pdbx_seq_one_letter_code
_entity_poly.pdbx_strand_id
1 'polypeptide(L)'
;AQNALKYGVEDYLLKPLKQEELTGILLRLKEKMGQEAALEFQLKRSGEHQQELLLDALLGTAERGTSFLSAGQANGEYGFHFGSGTYAAAVIRVDVPDAESYQDGYRILLRHALEIVRRESGLLTEEFAASLGHAGIAVLLYLRAYHAVEVTQCFTKIRKEIENQRDLFWNVQATVCLGSRRDSLEQVGESMREALWLCRDRLCRPQSWRDAALEMPDLARRYQMDASRKKSFQVAAECLDEVRFVQELEESCRTVEALPDLNGQMVEDWFRQVLEACLYGMRQSGETEAPLEEEMDKR
;
A
#
# COMPACT_ATOMS: atom_id res chain seq x y z
N ALA A 1 41.05 -26.64 -24.27
CA ALA A 1 40.94 -25.73 -23.12
C ALA A 1 40.60 -24.30 -23.53
N GLN A 2 41.35 -23.65 -24.45
CA GLN A 2 41.08 -22.24 -24.84
C GLN A 2 39.68 -21.96 -25.48
N ASN A 3 39.05 -22.98 -26.08
CA ASN A 3 37.72 -22.83 -26.67
C ASN A 3 36.55 -22.98 -25.65
N ALA A 4 36.77 -23.62 -24.51
CA ALA A 4 35.73 -23.84 -23.52
C ALA A 4 35.28 -22.53 -22.83
N LEU A 5 36.21 -21.62 -22.61
CA LEU A 5 35.90 -20.27 -22.02
C LEU A 5 34.95 -19.42 -22.89
N LYS A 6 34.92 -19.67 -24.22
CA LYS A 6 33.96 -18.98 -25.13
C LYS A 6 32.52 -19.45 -24.97
N TYR A 7 32.28 -20.58 -24.32
CA TYR A 7 30.97 -21.18 -24.12
C TYR A 7 30.46 -21.05 -22.67
N GLY A 8 31.01 -20.12 -21.88
CA GLY A 8 30.56 -19.89 -20.53
C GLY A 8 30.99 -20.95 -19.50
N VAL A 9 32.04 -21.72 -19.83
CA VAL A 9 32.63 -22.65 -18.86
C VAL A 9 33.56 -21.87 -17.94
N GLU A 10 33.21 -21.81 -16.66
CA GLU A 10 33.94 -21.00 -15.67
C GLU A 10 35.26 -21.59 -15.23
N ASP A 11 35.37 -22.94 -15.19
CA ASP A 11 36.61 -23.62 -14.87
C ASP A 11 36.62 -25.07 -15.46
N TYR A 12 37.76 -25.70 -15.53
CA TYR A 12 37.89 -27.09 -16.01
C TYR A 12 38.91 -27.87 -15.19
N LEU A 13 38.64 -29.16 -15.01
CA LEU A 13 39.50 -30.08 -14.28
C LEU A 13 40.09 -31.12 -15.23
N LEU A 14 41.39 -31.36 -15.10
CA LEU A 14 42.08 -32.40 -15.84
C LEU A 14 42.10 -33.72 -15.04
N LYS A 15 41.99 -34.84 -15.75
CA LYS A 15 42.17 -36.16 -15.13
C LYS A 15 43.69 -36.51 -15.03
N PRO A 16 44.15 -37.09 -13.92
CA PRO A 16 43.39 -37.52 -12.74
C PRO A 16 42.99 -36.33 -11.86
N LEU A 17 41.74 -36.37 -11.33
CA LEU A 17 41.20 -35.32 -10.46
C LEU A 17 41.96 -35.33 -9.12
N LYS A 18 42.54 -34.19 -8.76
CA LYS A 18 43.11 -33.97 -7.43
C LYS A 18 42.06 -33.31 -6.53
N GLN A 19 41.92 -33.89 -5.33
CA GLN A 19 40.95 -33.41 -4.35
C GLN A 19 41.15 -31.91 -3.99
N GLU A 20 42.40 -31.49 -3.90
CA GLU A 20 42.77 -30.10 -3.58
C GLU A 20 42.36 -29.14 -4.68
N GLU A 21 42.55 -29.50 -5.96
CA GLU A 21 42.14 -28.68 -7.11
C GLU A 21 40.61 -28.53 -7.18
N LEU A 22 39.87 -29.63 -6.97
CA LEU A 22 38.42 -29.64 -6.93
C LEU A 22 37.89 -28.76 -5.79
N THR A 23 38.46 -28.92 -4.58
CA THR A 23 38.08 -28.13 -3.41
C THR A 23 38.34 -26.64 -3.65
N GLY A 24 39.50 -26.30 -4.24
CA GLY A 24 39.85 -24.91 -4.57
C GLY A 24 38.87 -24.27 -5.57
N ILE A 25 38.44 -25.02 -6.59
CA ILE A 25 37.44 -24.51 -7.55
C ILE A 25 36.08 -24.35 -6.89
N LEU A 26 35.62 -25.30 -6.09
CA LEU A 26 34.33 -25.21 -5.38
C LEU A 26 34.29 -24.05 -4.41
N LEU A 27 35.38 -23.74 -3.70
CA LEU A 27 35.47 -22.59 -2.81
C LEU A 27 35.40 -21.28 -3.59
N ARG A 28 36.10 -21.14 -4.70
CA ARG A 28 36.02 -19.93 -5.57
C ARG A 28 34.63 -19.73 -6.14
N LEU A 29 33.98 -20.80 -6.62
CA LEU A 29 32.61 -20.74 -7.13
C LEU A 29 31.63 -20.32 -6.04
N LYS A 30 31.76 -20.89 -4.84
CA LYS A 30 30.92 -20.47 -3.69
C LYS A 30 31.09 -19.00 -3.32
N GLU A 31 32.34 -18.52 -3.32
CA GLU A 31 32.63 -17.11 -3.02
C GLU A 31 32.06 -16.17 -4.11
N LYS A 32 32.26 -16.52 -5.39
CA LYS A 32 31.71 -15.77 -6.53
C LYS A 32 30.18 -15.72 -6.48
N MET A 33 29.51 -16.85 -6.29
CA MET A 33 28.05 -16.92 -6.14
C MET A 33 27.57 -16.08 -4.94
N GLY A 34 28.33 -16.09 -3.83
CA GLY A 34 28.03 -15.26 -2.67
C GLY A 34 28.14 -13.76 -2.96
N GLN A 35 29.15 -13.33 -3.70
CA GLN A 35 29.34 -11.94 -4.11
C GLN A 35 28.26 -11.49 -5.11
N GLU A 36 27.94 -12.31 -6.10
CA GLU A 36 26.86 -12.05 -7.08
C GLU A 36 25.51 -11.92 -6.38
N ALA A 37 25.16 -12.84 -5.46
CA ALA A 37 23.93 -12.78 -4.68
C ALA A 37 23.88 -11.55 -3.77
N ALA A 38 25.01 -11.16 -3.16
CA ALA A 38 25.07 -9.94 -2.33
C ALA A 38 24.89 -8.68 -3.18
N LEU A 39 25.49 -8.62 -4.37
CA LEU A 39 25.32 -7.49 -5.29
C LEU A 39 23.88 -7.41 -5.80
N GLU A 40 23.29 -8.53 -6.20
CA GLU A 40 21.90 -8.61 -6.64
C GLU A 40 20.94 -8.17 -5.52
N PHE A 41 21.19 -8.62 -4.29
CA PHE A 41 20.43 -8.18 -3.11
C PHE A 41 20.54 -6.68 -2.87
N GLN A 42 21.73 -6.08 -3.00
CA GLN A 42 21.93 -4.64 -2.85
C GLN A 42 21.21 -3.85 -3.96
N LEU A 43 21.30 -4.30 -5.22
CA LEU A 43 20.61 -3.66 -6.35
C LEU A 43 19.09 -3.73 -6.20
N LYS A 44 18.56 -4.88 -5.81
CA LYS A 44 17.13 -5.06 -5.53
C LYS A 44 16.66 -4.11 -4.42
N ARG A 45 17.39 -4.05 -3.32
CA ARG A 45 17.08 -3.17 -2.19
C ARG A 45 17.14 -1.68 -2.56
N SER A 46 18.11 -1.29 -3.40
CA SER A 46 18.20 0.08 -3.92
C SER A 46 16.99 0.42 -4.78
N GLY A 47 16.58 -0.48 -5.70
CA GLY A 47 15.40 -0.28 -6.54
C GLY A 47 14.09 -0.22 -5.73
N GLU A 48 13.95 -1.06 -4.70
CA GLU A 48 12.81 -1.04 -3.78
C GLU A 48 12.71 0.30 -3.03
N HIS A 49 13.82 0.82 -2.56
CA HIS A 49 13.88 2.11 -1.88
C HIS A 49 13.50 3.27 -2.82
N GLN A 50 13.94 3.24 -4.08
CA GLN A 50 13.55 4.24 -5.08
C GLN A 50 12.04 4.20 -5.36
N GLN A 51 11.44 3.00 -5.41
CA GLN A 51 9.99 2.84 -5.53
C GLN A 51 9.23 3.42 -4.33
N GLU A 52 9.72 3.19 -3.12
CA GLU A 52 9.14 3.77 -1.89
C GLU A 52 9.16 5.30 -1.95
N LEU A 53 10.31 5.91 -2.21
CA LEU A 53 10.45 7.36 -2.31
C LEU A 53 9.53 7.99 -3.36
N LEU A 54 9.43 7.37 -4.54
CA LEU A 54 8.53 7.83 -5.60
C LEU A 54 7.07 7.79 -5.15
N LEU A 55 6.65 6.68 -4.54
CA LEU A 55 5.26 6.50 -4.10
C LEU A 55 4.90 7.37 -2.91
N ASP A 56 5.83 7.61 -1.97
CA ASP A 56 5.63 8.56 -0.87
C ASP A 56 5.44 9.98 -1.40
N ALA A 57 6.24 10.40 -2.39
CA ALA A 57 6.06 11.67 -3.07
C ALA A 57 4.72 11.75 -3.79
N LEU A 58 4.30 10.68 -4.47
CA LEU A 58 3.01 10.59 -5.15
C LEU A 58 1.83 10.64 -4.17
N LEU A 59 1.87 9.89 -3.08
CA LEU A 59 0.85 9.92 -2.03
C LEU A 59 0.74 11.31 -1.41
N GLY A 60 1.86 11.92 -1.05
CA GLY A 60 1.87 13.28 -0.51
C GLY A 60 1.33 14.35 -1.48
N THR A 61 1.52 14.20 -2.80
CA THR A 61 0.91 15.09 -3.79
C THR A 61 -0.58 14.83 -3.97
N ALA A 62 -1.00 13.57 -3.93
CA ALA A 62 -2.41 13.18 -4.02
C ALA A 62 -3.21 13.77 -2.84
N GLU A 63 -2.68 13.70 -1.62
CA GLU A 63 -3.31 14.26 -0.42
C GLU A 63 -3.39 15.78 -0.42
N ARG A 64 -2.33 16.46 -0.84
CA ARG A 64 -2.27 17.93 -0.91
C ARG A 64 -2.99 18.52 -2.12
N GLY A 65 -3.36 17.71 -3.10
CA GLY A 65 -3.97 18.17 -4.35
C GLY A 65 -3.02 18.96 -5.26
N THR A 66 -1.72 18.75 -5.13
CA THR A 66 -0.68 19.37 -5.96
C THR A 66 -0.36 18.53 -7.21
N SER A 67 0.27 19.13 -8.22
CA SER A 67 0.76 18.39 -9.38
C SER A 67 1.95 17.53 -9.01
N PHE A 68 2.03 16.33 -9.61
CA PHE A 68 3.19 15.47 -9.46
C PHE A 68 4.36 15.91 -10.36
N LEU A 69 5.55 15.34 -10.11
CA LEU A 69 6.75 15.62 -10.92
C LEU A 69 6.56 15.20 -12.39
N SER A 70 7.25 15.87 -13.29
CA SER A 70 7.31 15.43 -14.68
C SER A 70 8.06 14.10 -14.83
N ALA A 71 7.82 13.39 -15.91
CA ALA A 71 8.52 12.14 -16.20
C ALA A 71 10.06 12.32 -16.21
N GLY A 72 10.55 13.45 -16.78
CA GLY A 72 11.99 13.76 -16.79
C GLY A 72 12.58 13.96 -15.39
N GLN A 73 11.86 14.65 -14.50
CA GLN A 73 12.27 14.83 -13.11
C GLN A 73 12.23 13.52 -12.35
N ALA A 74 11.14 12.75 -12.46
CA ALA A 74 11.01 11.46 -11.81
C ALA A 74 12.09 10.47 -12.25
N ASN A 75 12.42 10.43 -13.53
CA ASN A 75 13.50 9.59 -14.07
C ASN A 75 14.87 9.99 -13.49
N GLY A 76 15.13 11.30 -13.38
CA GLY A 76 16.41 11.81 -12.84
C GLY A 76 16.55 11.59 -11.33
N GLU A 77 15.48 11.74 -10.56
CA GLU A 77 15.51 11.65 -9.10
C GLU A 77 15.37 10.20 -8.58
N TYR A 78 14.54 9.37 -9.24
CA TYR A 78 14.20 8.03 -8.76
C TYR A 78 14.69 6.89 -9.67
N GLY A 79 15.36 7.21 -10.79
CA GLY A 79 15.99 6.20 -11.65
C GLY A 79 15.03 5.37 -12.50
N PHE A 80 13.82 5.88 -12.79
CA PHE A 80 12.86 5.26 -13.71
C PHE A 80 13.09 5.65 -15.17
N HIS A 81 12.35 5.00 -16.08
CA HIS A 81 12.39 5.27 -17.52
C HIS A 81 10.99 5.60 -18.06
N PHE A 82 10.28 6.47 -17.32
CA PHE A 82 8.97 6.94 -17.75
C PHE A 82 9.05 7.76 -19.05
N GLY A 83 8.07 7.58 -19.91
CA GLY A 83 8.00 8.25 -21.21
C GLY A 83 6.58 8.53 -21.65
N SER A 84 6.36 8.60 -22.95
CA SER A 84 5.01 8.70 -23.52
C SER A 84 4.29 7.37 -23.38
N GLY A 85 3.15 7.37 -22.71
CA GLY A 85 2.36 6.18 -22.45
C GLY A 85 1.20 6.47 -21.51
N THR A 86 0.59 5.44 -20.98
CA THR A 86 -0.52 5.54 -20.05
C THR A 86 -0.06 5.17 -18.65
N TYR A 87 -0.49 5.95 -17.70
CA TYR A 87 -0.22 5.77 -16.29
C TYR A 87 -1.51 5.39 -15.55
N ALA A 88 -1.40 4.51 -14.58
CA ALA A 88 -2.49 4.18 -13.67
C ALA A 88 -1.97 3.98 -12.26
N ALA A 89 -2.69 4.51 -11.29
CA ALA A 89 -2.39 4.27 -9.89
C ALA A 89 -3.44 3.35 -9.28
N ALA A 90 -3.02 2.48 -8.37
CA ALA A 90 -3.91 1.61 -7.62
C ALA A 90 -3.53 1.58 -6.13
N VAL A 91 -4.52 1.28 -5.28
CA VAL A 91 -4.32 0.98 -3.87
C VAL A 91 -4.92 -0.39 -3.59
N ILE A 92 -4.13 -1.26 -2.95
CA ILE A 92 -4.58 -2.59 -2.53
C ILE A 92 -4.62 -2.60 -1.02
N ARG A 93 -5.80 -2.72 -0.45
CA ARG A 93 -5.99 -2.87 0.99
C ARG A 93 -6.15 -4.34 1.35
N VAL A 94 -5.44 -4.75 2.38
CA VAL A 94 -5.57 -6.09 2.97
C VAL A 94 -6.20 -5.93 4.34
N ASP A 95 -7.39 -6.47 4.51
CA ASP A 95 -8.12 -6.43 5.76
C ASP A 95 -8.15 -7.85 6.38
N VAL A 96 -7.87 -7.94 7.67
CA VAL A 96 -7.88 -9.19 8.44
C VAL A 96 -8.68 -8.94 9.71
N PRO A 97 -9.69 -9.78 10.02
CA PRO A 97 -10.34 -9.72 11.32
C PRO A 97 -9.31 -9.91 12.43
N ASP A 98 -9.42 -9.14 13.51
CA ASP A 98 -8.55 -9.23 14.69
C ASP A 98 -7.05 -9.00 14.42
N ALA A 99 -6.69 -8.23 13.40
CA ALA A 99 -5.30 -7.92 13.06
C ALA A 99 -4.50 -7.33 14.25
N GLU A 100 -5.16 -6.64 15.16
CA GLU A 100 -4.55 -6.06 16.36
C GLU A 100 -3.99 -7.14 17.31
N SER A 101 -4.62 -8.31 17.37
CA SER A 101 -4.17 -9.45 18.19
C SER A 101 -2.93 -10.15 17.60
N TYR A 102 -2.59 -9.88 16.32
CA TYR A 102 -1.54 -10.58 15.57
C TYR A 102 -0.65 -9.62 14.78
N GLN A 103 -0.23 -8.51 15.36
CA GLN A 103 0.50 -7.43 14.67
C GLN A 103 1.72 -7.92 13.86
N ASP A 104 2.56 -8.78 14.43
CA ASP A 104 3.75 -9.29 13.73
C ASP A 104 3.37 -10.18 12.54
N GLY A 105 2.37 -11.04 12.70
CA GLY A 105 1.85 -11.85 11.62
C GLY A 105 1.24 -11.00 10.50
N TYR A 106 0.48 -9.96 10.85
CA TYR A 106 -0.10 -9.03 9.88
C TYR A 106 0.99 -8.29 9.07
N ARG A 107 2.07 -7.87 9.71
CA ARG A 107 3.24 -7.28 9.01
C ARG A 107 3.88 -8.26 8.03
N ILE A 108 3.99 -9.53 8.40
CA ILE A 108 4.51 -10.59 7.51
C ILE A 108 3.58 -10.76 6.30
N LEU A 109 2.26 -10.81 6.54
CA LEU A 109 1.26 -10.89 5.47
C LEU A 109 1.37 -9.71 4.50
N LEU A 110 1.47 -8.49 5.00
CA LEU A 110 1.59 -7.29 4.17
C LEU A 110 2.87 -7.29 3.32
N ARG A 111 4.00 -7.73 3.87
CA ARG A 111 5.25 -7.89 3.10
C ARG A 111 5.09 -8.92 2.00
N HIS A 112 4.50 -10.06 2.32
CA HIS A 112 4.24 -11.10 1.32
C HIS A 112 3.27 -10.63 0.23
N ALA A 113 2.21 -9.90 0.62
CA ALA A 113 1.30 -9.28 -0.32
C ALA A 113 2.03 -8.27 -1.25
N LEU A 114 2.94 -7.46 -0.71
CA LEU A 114 3.77 -6.56 -1.52
C LEU A 114 4.66 -7.31 -2.52
N GLU A 115 5.25 -8.45 -2.13
CA GLU A 115 6.04 -9.30 -3.04
C GLU A 115 5.17 -9.86 -4.18
N ILE A 116 3.95 -10.31 -3.89
CA ILE A 116 2.98 -10.74 -4.90
C ILE A 116 2.69 -9.60 -5.87
N VAL A 117 2.39 -8.40 -5.35
CA VAL A 117 2.11 -7.21 -6.16
C VAL A 117 3.29 -6.87 -7.07
N ARG A 118 4.51 -6.82 -6.55
CA ARG A 118 5.72 -6.53 -7.32
C ARG A 118 5.95 -7.54 -8.44
N ARG A 119 5.81 -8.81 -8.13
CA ARG A 119 5.99 -9.89 -9.11
C ARG A 119 4.97 -9.79 -10.25
N GLU A 120 3.70 -9.69 -9.93
CA GLU A 120 2.64 -9.65 -10.94
C GLU A 120 2.65 -8.34 -11.75
N SER A 121 2.94 -7.21 -11.11
CA SER A 121 3.12 -5.93 -11.81
C SER A 121 4.30 -5.97 -12.77
N GLY A 122 5.42 -6.58 -12.38
CA GLY A 122 6.59 -6.78 -13.23
C GLY A 122 6.37 -7.71 -14.43
N LEU A 123 5.36 -8.60 -14.35
CA LEU A 123 4.93 -9.40 -15.50
C LEU A 123 4.05 -8.61 -16.47
N LEU A 124 3.34 -7.58 -15.97
CA LEU A 124 2.46 -6.74 -16.77
C LEU A 124 3.23 -5.62 -17.49
N THR A 125 4.21 -5.03 -16.82
CA THR A 125 5.01 -3.90 -17.35
C THR A 125 6.42 -3.89 -16.81
N GLU A 126 7.36 -3.36 -17.61
CA GLU A 126 8.77 -3.19 -17.21
C GLU A 126 8.94 -2.07 -16.18
N GLU A 127 8.09 -1.02 -16.24
CA GLU A 127 8.18 0.16 -15.39
C GLU A 127 6.96 0.24 -14.47
N PHE A 128 7.19 0.00 -13.21
CA PHE A 128 6.18 0.11 -12.15
C PHE A 128 6.85 0.49 -10.82
N ALA A 129 6.05 0.98 -9.89
CA ALA A 129 6.46 1.10 -8.49
C ALA A 129 5.39 0.50 -7.58
N ALA A 130 5.81 -0.19 -6.53
CA ALA A 130 4.91 -0.73 -5.50
C ALA A 130 5.56 -0.62 -4.13
N SER A 131 4.86 -0.02 -3.17
CA SER A 131 5.31 0.13 -1.78
C SER A 131 4.16 -0.01 -0.79
N LEU A 132 4.51 -0.29 0.47
CA LEU A 132 3.57 -0.35 1.57
C LEU A 132 3.47 1.02 2.21
N GLY A 133 2.29 1.65 2.10
CA GLY A 133 1.96 2.91 2.75
C GLY A 133 0.88 2.74 3.82
N HIS A 134 0.48 3.84 4.46
CA HIS A 134 -0.56 3.86 5.49
C HIS A 134 -1.95 3.40 4.99
N ALA A 135 -2.28 3.68 3.72
CA ALA A 135 -3.56 3.28 3.12
C ALA A 135 -3.57 1.83 2.60
N GLY A 136 -2.45 1.13 2.61
CA GLY A 136 -2.26 -0.20 2.02
C GLY A 136 -1.08 -0.23 1.06
N ILE A 137 -1.10 -1.14 0.09
CA ILE A 137 -0.06 -1.24 -0.94
C ILE A 137 -0.42 -0.27 -2.07
N ALA A 138 0.38 0.80 -2.22
CA ALA A 138 0.28 1.73 -3.34
C ALA A 138 1.02 1.17 -4.55
N VAL A 139 0.44 1.32 -5.74
CA VAL A 139 1.00 0.86 -7.01
C VAL A 139 0.90 1.96 -8.05
N LEU A 140 1.99 2.20 -8.76
CA LEU A 140 2.04 3.00 -9.98
C LEU A 140 2.42 2.07 -11.13
N LEU A 141 1.63 2.06 -12.18
CA LEU A 141 1.91 1.36 -13.43
C LEU A 141 2.19 2.37 -14.55
N TYR A 142 3.24 2.13 -15.32
CA TYR A 142 3.48 2.77 -16.60
C TYR A 142 3.33 1.76 -17.73
N LEU A 143 2.44 2.02 -18.68
CA LEU A 143 2.08 1.13 -19.76
C LEU A 143 2.26 1.84 -21.11
N ARG A 144 3.09 1.30 -22.01
CA ARG A 144 3.24 1.85 -23.36
C ARG A 144 1.94 1.80 -24.16
N ALA A 145 1.15 0.72 -23.93
CA ALA A 145 -0.19 0.57 -24.44
C ALA A 145 -1.09 0.04 -23.30
N TYR A 146 -2.24 0.68 -23.10
CA TYR A 146 -3.16 0.31 -22.03
C TYR A 146 -4.16 -0.73 -22.53
N HIS A 147 -4.13 -1.90 -21.93
CA HIS A 147 -5.08 -2.98 -22.14
C HIS A 147 -5.86 -3.27 -20.86
N ALA A 148 -7.09 -2.73 -20.77
CA ALA A 148 -7.91 -2.84 -19.56
C ALA A 148 -8.11 -4.29 -19.08
N VAL A 149 -8.25 -5.23 -20.01
CA VAL A 149 -8.42 -6.66 -19.70
C VAL A 149 -7.17 -7.22 -18.99
N GLU A 150 -5.98 -6.91 -19.48
CA GLU A 150 -4.71 -7.38 -18.90
C GLU A 150 -4.50 -6.79 -17.51
N VAL A 151 -4.75 -5.49 -17.33
CA VAL A 151 -4.68 -4.82 -16.02
C VAL A 151 -5.66 -5.46 -15.03
N THR A 152 -6.93 -5.68 -15.46
CA THR A 152 -7.95 -6.32 -14.62
C THR A 152 -7.57 -7.76 -14.26
N GLN A 153 -7.02 -8.52 -15.19
CA GLN A 153 -6.56 -9.89 -14.94
C GLN A 153 -5.39 -9.92 -13.95
N CYS A 154 -4.41 -9.03 -14.13
CA CYS A 154 -3.27 -8.89 -13.22
C CYS A 154 -3.73 -8.64 -11.78
N PHE A 155 -4.52 -7.60 -11.54
CA PHE A 155 -5.00 -7.28 -10.20
C PHE A 155 -5.98 -8.32 -9.63
N THR A 156 -6.78 -8.99 -10.48
CA THR A 156 -7.61 -10.12 -10.05
C THR A 156 -6.77 -11.28 -9.55
N LYS A 157 -5.65 -11.56 -10.22
CA LYS A 157 -4.68 -12.59 -9.81
C LYS A 157 -4.02 -12.21 -8.50
N ILE A 158 -3.51 -10.97 -8.37
CA ILE A 158 -2.93 -10.43 -7.14
C ILE A 158 -3.90 -10.61 -5.97
N ARG A 159 -5.14 -10.15 -6.12
CA ARG A 159 -6.17 -10.27 -5.10
C ARG A 159 -6.37 -11.71 -4.64
N LYS A 160 -6.61 -12.61 -5.59
CA LYS A 160 -6.85 -14.05 -5.28
C LYS A 160 -5.67 -14.69 -4.57
N GLU A 161 -4.45 -14.33 -4.95
CA GLU A 161 -3.26 -14.90 -4.37
C GLU A 161 -3.03 -14.39 -2.94
N ILE A 162 -3.33 -13.11 -2.67
CA ILE A 162 -3.32 -12.56 -1.30
C ILE A 162 -4.39 -13.25 -0.46
N GLU A 163 -5.62 -13.37 -0.96
CA GLU A 163 -6.73 -14.01 -0.23
C GLU A 163 -6.50 -15.52 0.01
N ASN A 164 -5.67 -16.16 -0.78
CA ASN A 164 -5.31 -17.58 -0.62
C ASN A 164 -4.25 -17.83 0.47
N GLN A 165 -3.70 -16.79 1.11
CA GLN A 165 -2.73 -16.92 2.22
C GLN A 165 -3.39 -17.40 3.53
N ARG A 166 -4.28 -18.39 3.43
CA ARG A 166 -5.08 -18.93 4.54
C ARG A 166 -4.26 -19.65 5.63
N ASP A 167 -3.03 -20.01 5.31
CA ASP A 167 -2.14 -20.68 6.26
C ASP A 167 -1.65 -19.76 7.38
N LEU A 168 -1.68 -18.43 7.13
CA LEU A 168 -1.25 -17.41 8.09
C LEU A 168 -2.42 -16.75 8.82
N PHE A 169 -3.58 -16.57 8.15
CA PHE A 169 -4.75 -15.88 8.70
C PHE A 169 -6.07 -16.45 8.16
N TRP A 170 -7.07 -16.51 9.04
CA TRP A 170 -8.45 -16.80 8.66
C TRP A 170 -9.09 -15.52 8.07
N ASN A 171 -9.82 -15.67 6.96
CA ASN A 171 -10.59 -14.59 6.33
C ASN A 171 -9.80 -13.35 5.89
N VAL A 172 -8.64 -13.53 5.26
CA VAL A 172 -7.96 -12.43 4.57
C VAL A 172 -8.84 -11.92 3.42
N GLN A 173 -9.10 -10.62 3.43
CA GLN A 173 -9.84 -9.93 2.36
C GLN A 173 -8.92 -8.91 1.71
N ALA A 174 -8.85 -8.92 0.39
CA ALA A 174 -8.10 -7.93 -0.36
C ALA A 174 -9.04 -7.11 -1.26
N THR A 175 -8.99 -5.79 -1.12
CA THR A 175 -9.72 -4.84 -1.96
C THR A 175 -8.75 -4.14 -2.89
N VAL A 176 -9.00 -4.21 -4.18
CA VAL A 176 -8.23 -3.48 -5.20
C VAL A 176 -9.02 -2.26 -5.63
N CYS A 177 -8.42 -1.08 -5.50
CA CYS A 177 -8.97 0.19 -5.90
C CYS A 177 -8.09 0.78 -7.00
N LEU A 178 -8.62 0.87 -8.23
CA LEU A 178 -7.93 1.39 -9.40
C LEU A 178 -8.39 2.81 -9.69
N GLY A 179 -7.45 3.75 -9.76
CA GLY A 179 -7.71 5.11 -10.24
C GLY A 179 -7.83 5.16 -11.76
N SER A 180 -8.43 6.23 -12.28
CA SER A 180 -8.57 6.44 -13.72
C SER A 180 -7.19 6.56 -14.39
N ARG A 181 -7.09 6.03 -15.60
CA ARG A 181 -5.89 6.16 -16.43
C ARG A 181 -5.56 7.62 -16.73
N ARG A 182 -4.28 7.93 -16.85
CA ARG A 182 -3.74 9.25 -17.20
C ARG A 182 -2.72 9.11 -18.33
N ASP A 183 -2.59 10.15 -19.15
CA ASP A 183 -1.68 10.15 -20.31
C ASP A 183 -0.33 10.81 -19.95
N SER A 184 -0.19 11.31 -18.72
CA SER A 184 1.06 11.89 -18.23
C SER A 184 1.29 11.62 -16.74
N LEU A 185 2.57 11.60 -16.33
CA LEU A 185 2.96 11.35 -14.93
C LEU A 185 2.50 12.48 -14.01
N GLU A 186 2.45 13.72 -14.48
CA GLU A 186 2.01 14.88 -13.71
C GLU A 186 0.56 14.74 -13.19
N GLN A 187 -0.25 13.98 -13.93
CA GLN A 187 -1.66 13.74 -13.59
C GLN A 187 -1.88 12.50 -12.71
N VAL A 188 -0.84 11.71 -12.47
CA VAL A 188 -0.95 10.46 -11.69
C VAL A 188 -1.41 10.71 -10.26
N GLY A 189 -1.09 11.87 -9.68
CA GLY A 189 -1.61 12.28 -8.37
C GLY A 189 -3.13 12.27 -8.29
N GLU A 190 -3.83 12.60 -9.37
CA GLU A 190 -5.30 12.51 -9.44
C GLU A 190 -5.76 11.05 -9.45
N SER A 191 -5.12 10.20 -10.26
CA SER A 191 -5.41 8.77 -10.30
C SER A 191 -5.19 8.10 -8.92
N MET A 192 -4.09 8.45 -8.24
CA MET A 192 -3.82 7.95 -6.88
C MET A 192 -4.89 8.43 -5.88
N ARG A 193 -5.30 9.69 -5.98
CA ARG A 193 -6.36 10.27 -5.14
C ARG A 193 -7.69 9.53 -5.32
N GLU A 194 -8.08 9.24 -6.56
CA GLU A 194 -9.26 8.45 -6.88
C GLU A 194 -9.18 7.05 -6.27
N ALA A 195 -8.04 6.36 -6.41
CA ALA A 195 -7.82 5.04 -5.80
C ALA A 195 -7.91 5.07 -4.27
N LEU A 196 -7.35 6.10 -3.62
CA LEU A 196 -7.45 6.32 -2.17
C LEU A 196 -8.90 6.52 -1.72
N TRP A 197 -9.67 7.29 -2.47
CA TRP A 197 -11.09 7.51 -2.17
C TRP A 197 -11.92 6.23 -2.29
N LEU A 198 -11.72 5.46 -3.34
CA LEU A 198 -12.37 4.15 -3.49
C LEU A 198 -11.99 3.20 -2.35
N CYS A 199 -10.73 3.26 -1.91
CA CYS A 199 -10.25 2.47 -0.79
C CYS A 199 -10.97 2.84 0.53
N ARG A 200 -11.22 4.13 0.78
CA ARG A 200 -12.00 4.60 1.93
C ARG A 200 -13.47 4.17 1.83
N ASP A 201 -14.06 4.28 0.64
CA ASP A 201 -15.46 3.95 0.39
C ASP A 201 -15.78 2.44 0.53
N ARG A 202 -14.76 1.55 0.57
CA ARG A 202 -14.92 0.12 0.81
C ARG A 202 -15.65 -0.20 2.12
N LEU A 203 -15.54 0.70 3.12
CA LEU A 203 -16.20 0.55 4.42
C LEU A 203 -17.73 0.66 4.31
N CYS A 204 -18.21 1.42 3.34
CA CYS A 204 -19.65 1.62 3.08
C CYS A 204 -20.18 0.64 2.03
N ARG A 205 -19.32 0.23 1.11
CA ARG A 205 -19.66 -0.61 -0.05
C ARG A 205 -18.59 -1.70 -0.22
N PRO A 206 -18.72 -2.82 0.50
CA PRO A 206 -17.71 -3.87 0.50
C PRO A 206 -17.69 -4.61 -0.85
N GLN A 207 -16.81 -4.16 -1.72
CA GLN A 207 -16.53 -4.79 -3.02
C GLN A 207 -15.03 -5.05 -3.11
N SER A 208 -14.66 -6.22 -3.60
CA SER A 208 -13.25 -6.61 -3.71
C SER A 208 -12.52 -5.98 -4.91
N TRP A 209 -13.26 -5.37 -5.84
CA TRP A 209 -12.74 -4.63 -6.99
C TRP A 209 -13.50 -3.33 -7.16
N ARG A 210 -12.76 -2.24 -7.28
CA ARG A 210 -13.30 -0.91 -7.49
C ARG A 210 -12.48 -0.16 -8.53
N ASP A 211 -13.16 0.50 -9.45
CA ASP A 211 -12.53 1.19 -10.57
C ASP A 211 -13.14 2.59 -10.73
N ALA A 212 -12.32 3.62 -10.63
CA ALA A 212 -12.74 5.01 -10.75
C ALA A 212 -13.32 5.36 -12.13
N ALA A 213 -12.95 4.61 -13.16
CA ALA A 213 -13.53 4.79 -14.50
C ALA A 213 -14.99 4.30 -14.58
N LEU A 214 -15.43 3.42 -13.66
CA LEU A 214 -16.78 2.85 -13.63
C LEU A 214 -17.68 3.54 -12.60
N GLU A 215 -17.11 3.86 -11.43
CA GLU A 215 -17.86 4.47 -10.33
C GLU A 215 -16.97 5.36 -9.47
N MET A 216 -17.36 6.61 -9.29
CA MET A 216 -16.76 7.51 -8.32
C MET A 216 -17.82 7.96 -7.30
N PRO A 217 -17.53 7.88 -6.00
CA PRO A 217 -18.44 8.40 -4.98
C PRO A 217 -18.55 9.92 -5.08
N ASP A 218 -19.69 10.49 -4.61
CA ASP A 218 -19.85 11.94 -4.49
C ASP A 218 -18.98 12.45 -3.32
N LEU A 219 -17.83 13.00 -3.65
CA LEU A 219 -16.82 13.49 -2.70
C LEU A 219 -17.12 14.90 -2.16
N ALA A 220 -18.10 15.59 -2.72
CA ALA A 220 -18.51 16.90 -2.21
C ALA A 220 -19.26 16.79 -0.88
N ARG A 221 -19.82 15.62 -0.59
CA ARG A 221 -20.52 15.37 0.66
C ARG A 221 -19.55 15.06 1.77
N ARG A 222 -19.63 15.88 2.82
CA ARG A 222 -18.84 15.77 4.05
C ARG A 222 -19.78 15.57 5.23
N TYR A 223 -19.32 14.83 6.24
CA TYR A 223 -20.06 14.69 7.49
C TYR A 223 -19.65 15.78 8.48
N GLN A 224 -20.64 16.36 9.13
CA GLN A 224 -20.45 17.29 10.22
C GLN A 224 -21.28 16.85 11.42
N MET A 225 -20.60 16.51 12.52
CA MET A 225 -21.25 16.16 13.79
C MET A 225 -21.92 17.40 14.40
N ASP A 226 -23.13 17.23 14.90
CA ASP A 226 -23.79 18.32 15.62
C ASP A 226 -23.09 18.65 16.95
N ALA A 227 -23.23 19.92 17.39
CA ALA A 227 -22.53 20.39 18.57
C ALA A 227 -22.97 19.71 19.88
N SER A 228 -24.22 19.24 19.94
CA SER A 228 -24.78 18.54 21.11
C SER A 228 -24.10 17.18 21.26
N ARG A 229 -24.01 16.42 20.16
CA ARG A 229 -23.34 15.10 20.15
C ARG A 229 -21.84 15.21 20.42
N LYS A 230 -21.18 16.20 19.82
CA LYS A 230 -19.77 16.49 20.09
C LYS A 230 -19.55 16.77 21.58
N LYS A 231 -20.46 17.54 22.22
CA LYS A 231 -20.41 17.80 23.66
C LYS A 231 -20.63 16.55 24.50
N SER A 232 -21.56 15.65 24.11
CA SER A 232 -21.78 14.37 24.80
C SER A 232 -20.51 13.50 24.83
N PHE A 233 -19.81 13.36 23.71
CA PHE A 233 -18.52 12.64 23.66
C PHE A 233 -17.46 13.29 24.55
N GLN A 234 -17.35 14.64 24.52
CA GLN A 234 -16.40 15.37 25.37
C GLN A 234 -16.65 15.11 26.86
N VAL A 235 -17.90 15.20 27.29
CA VAL A 235 -18.27 14.97 28.70
C VAL A 235 -18.05 13.52 29.12
N ALA A 236 -18.40 12.55 28.27
CA ALA A 236 -18.15 11.14 28.58
C ALA A 236 -16.66 10.85 28.74
N ALA A 237 -15.81 11.43 27.86
CA ALA A 237 -14.36 11.28 27.94
C ALA A 237 -13.77 12.05 29.14
N GLU A 238 -14.23 13.26 29.45
CA GLU A 238 -13.79 14.06 30.60
C GLU A 238 -14.10 13.34 31.94
N CYS A 239 -15.25 12.66 32.02
CA CYS A 239 -15.66 11.91 33.21
C CYS A 239 -15.14 10.47 33.24
N LEU A 240 -14.41 10.03 32.21
CA LEU A 240 -13.95 8.63 32.02
C LEU A 240 -15.11 7.62 32.11
N ASP A 241 -16.32 8.02 31.66
CA ASP A 241 -17.52 7.21 31.65
C ASP A 241 -17.59 6.34 30.40
N GLU A 242 -16.96 5.16 30.48
CA GLU A 242 -16.88 4.18 29.38
C GLU A 242 -18.28 3.75 28.90
N VAL A 243 -19.20 3.49 29.83
CA VAL A 243 -20.57 3.02 29.50
C VAL A 243 -21.30 4.06 28.66
N ARG A 244 -21.27 5.31 29.13
CA ARG A 244 -21.87 6.41 28.40
C ARG A 244 -21.19 6.64 27.05
N PHE A 245 -19.86 6.55 27.00
CA PHE A 245 -19.09 6.72 25.76
C PHE A 245 -19.51 5.70 24.72
N VAL A 246 -19.59 4.40 25.08
CA VAL A 246 -20.00 3.32 24.18
C VAL A 246 -21.45 3.52 23.70
N GLN A 247 -22.36 3.94 24.56
CA GLN A 247 -23.75 4.23 24.17
C GLN A 247 -23.83 5.37 23.14
N GLU A 248 -23.12 6.48 23.38
CA GLU A 248 -23.06 7.60 22.44
C GLU A 248 -22.43 7.20 21.10
N LEU A 249 -21.39 6.33 21.14
CA LEU A 249 -20.72 5.80 19.95
C LEU A 249 -21.68 4.97 19.10
N GLU A 250 -22.39 4.01 19.72
CA GLU A 250 -23.38 3.17 19.04
C GLU A 250 -24.51 3.97 18.41
N GLU A 251 -25.05 4.95 19.14
CA GLU A 251 -26.14 5.79 18.65
C GLU A 251 -25.66 6.71 17.50
N SER A 252 -24.45 7.25 17.62
CA SER A 252 -23.84 8.04 16.57
C SER A 252 -23.57 7.20 15.32
N CYS A 253 -23.07 5.97 15.48
CA CYS A 253 -22.84 5.04 14.38
C CYS A 253 -24.13 4.76 13.62
N ARG A 254 -25.22 4.39 14.31
CA ARG A 254 -26.55 4.18 13.69
C ARG A 254 -27.05 5.43 12.94
N THR A 255 -26.76 6.62 13.46
CA THR A 255 -27.13 7.88 12.80
C THR A 255 -26.39 8.07 11.49
N VAL A 256 -25.08 7.76 11.47
CA VAL A 256 -24.24 7.87 10.27
C VAL A 256 -24.60 6.79 9.25
N GLU A 257 -24.85 5.57 9.69
CA GLU A 257 -25.29 4.46 8.82
C GLU A 257 -26.63 4.73 8.12
N ALA A 258 -27.51 5.51 8.76
CA ALA A 258 -28.80 5.90 8.19
C ALA A 258 -28.72 7.07 7.20
N LEU A 259 -27.53 7.68 7.00
CA LEU A 259 -27.40 8.81 6.08
C LEU A 259 -27.62 8.37 4.63
N PRO A 260 -28.40 9.14 3.86
CA PRO A 260 -28.53 8.89 2.43
C PRO A 260 -27.17 9.14 1.74
N ASP A 261 -26.82 8.27 0.79
CA ASP A 261 -25.58 8.38 0.01
C ASP A 261 -24.30 8.41 0.87
N LEU A 262 -24.30 7.65 1.97
CA LEU A 262 -23.11 7.46 2.81
C LEU A 262 -21.91 7.05 1.97
N ASN A 263 -20.77 7.72 2.16
CA ASN A 263 -19.51 7.42 1.51
C ASN A 263 -18.36 7.30 2.54
N GLY A 264 -17.25 6.72 2.14
CA GLY A 264 -16.12 6.46 3.03
C GLY A 264 -15.49 7.73 3.61
N GLN A 265 -15.56 8.86 2.91
CA GLN A 265 -15.08 10.15 3.43
C GLN A 265 -15.95 10.65 4.59
N MET A 266 -17.26 10.44 4.50
CA MET A 266 -18.18 10.80 5.60
C MET A 266 -17.92 9.95 6.85
N VAL A 267 -17.60 8.66 6.68
CA VAL A 267 -17.22 7.78 7.80
C VAL A 267 -15.91 8.24 8.42
N GLU A 268 -14.90 8.58 7.61
CA GLU A 268 -13.63 9.12 8.10
C GLU A 268 -13.82 10.47 8.84
N ASP A 269 -14.64 11.36 8.30
CA ASP A 269 -14.96 12.65 8.94
C ASP A 269 -15.66 12.43 10.29
N TRP A 270 -16.60 11.48 10.36
CA TRP A 270 -17.27 11.11 11.61
C TRP A 270 -16.28 10.60 12.64
N PHE A 271 -15.46 9.61 12.27
CA PHE A 271 -14.49 9.01 13.18
C PHE A 271 -13.48 10.03 13.71
N ARG A 272 -12.97 10.90 12.83
CA ARG A 272 -12.08 11.99 13.22
C ARG A 272 -12.70 12.93 14.23
N GLN A 273 -13.98 13.32 14.02
CA GLN A 273 -14.67 14.21 14.94
C GLN A 273 -14.99 13.57 16.30
N VAL A 274 -15.27 12.25 16.33
CA VAL A 274 -15.38 11.48 17.58
C VAL A 274 -14.05 11.50 18.32
N LEU A 275 -12.96 11.19 17.63
CA LEU A 275 -11.62 11.14 18.21
C LEU A 275 -11.18 12.51 18.75
N GLU A 276 -11.38 13.59 17.98
CA GLU A 276 -11.11 14.97 18.43
C GLU A 276 -11.91 15.33 19.69
N ALA A 277 -13.19 14.92 19.75
CA ALA A 277 -14.03 15.16 20.93
C ALA A 277 -13.53 14.39 22.16
N CYS A 278 -13.12 13.13 21.98
CA CYS A 278 -12.49 12.31 22.99
C CYS A 278 -11.21 12.94 23.56
N LEU A 279 -10.27 13.25 22.67
CA LEU A 279 -8.98 13.85 23.06
C LEU A 279 -9.19 15.17 23.81
N TYR A 280 -10.14 15.99 23.35
CA TYR A 280 -10.48 17.22 24.07
C TYR A 280 -10.99 16.93 25.48
N GLY A 281 -11.91 15.97 25.67
CA GLY A 281 -12.42 15.59 26.99
C GLY A 281 -11.33 15.05 27.92
N MET A 282 -10.48 14.16 27.42
CA MET A 282 -9.37 13.58 28.18
C MET A 282 -8.36 14.64 28.63
N ARG A 283 -8.07 15.64 27.80
CA ARG A 283 -7.24 16.80 28.19
C ARG A 283 -7.84 17.60 29.34
N GLN A 284 -9.16 17.71 29.40
CA GLN A 284 -9.84 18.39 30.53
C GLN A 284 -9.81 17.59 31.84
N SER A 285 -9.80 16.26 31.76
CA SER A 285 -9.70 15.38 32.94
C SER A 285 -8.31 15.40 33.60
N GLY A 286 -7.28 15.96 32.94
CA GLY A 286 -5.92 16.04 33.45
C GLY A 286 -5.11 14.75 33.23
N GLU A 287 -5.61 13.77 32.51
CA GLU A 287 -4.83 12.60 32.09
C GLU A 287 -3.91 12.97 30.91
N THR A 288 -2.64 12.59 31.03
CA THR A 288 -1.55 13.03 30.15
C THR A 288 -1.52 12.28 28.82
N GLU A 289 -1.37 12.99 27.74
CA GLU A 289 -1.51 12.61 26.32
C GLU A 289 -0.44 11.67 25.72
N ALA A 290 0.59 11.29 26.47
CA ALA A 290 1.82 10.72 25.89
C ALA A 290 1.67 9.45 25.02
N PRO A 291 0.71 8.51 25.17
CA PRO A 291 0.65 7.33 24.31
C PRO A 291 -0.18 7.50 23.04
N LEU A 292 -1.18 8.41 23.01
CA LEU A 292 -2.15 8.49 21.90
C LEU A 292 -1.68 9.33 20.71
N GLU A 293 -0.92 10.40 20.95
CA GLU A 293 -0.35 11.22 19.87
C GLU A 293 0.73 10.46 19.08
N GLU A 294 1.56 9.64 19.74
CA GLU A 294 2.53 8.77 19.06
C GLU A 294 1.89 7.65 18.21
N GLU A 295 0.69 7.20 18.55
CA GLU A 295 -0.04 6.21 17.75
C GLU A 295 -0.78 6.83 16.58
N MET A 296 -1.22 8.07 16.68
CA MET A 296 -1.90 8.78 15.59
C MET A 296 -0.94 9.21 14.48
N ASP A 297 0.29 9.61 14.81
CA ASP A 297 1.34 9.96 13.83
C ASP A 297 1.91 8.72 13.11
N LYS A 298 1.67 7.52 13.62
CA LYS A 298 2.12 6.24 13.03
C LYS A 298 1.06 5.54 12.15
N ARG A 299 -0.15 6.09 12.04
CA ARG A 299 -1.26 5.56 11.23
C ARG A 299 -1.64 6.48 10.08
#